data_64033be949395d56fa5c98f353b45678
#
_entry.id   64033be949395d56fa5c98f353b45678
#
_cell.length_a   1.000
_cell.length_b   1.000
_cell.length_c   1.000
_cell.angle_alpha   90.00
_cell.angle_beta   90.00
_cell.angle_gamma   90.00
#
_symmetry.space_group_name_H-M   'P 1'
#
loop_
_entity.id
_entity.type
_entity.pdbx_description
1 polymer ?
#
loop_
_entity_poly.entity_id
_entity_poly.type
_entity_poly.pdbx_seq_one_letter_code
_entity_poly.pdbx_strand_id
1 'polypeptide(L)'
;PMRRDTIIQIFSMTKPVTGVALMQLWEQGKFGLDDPIATYLPEFANMQTSAGTDANGVVRYRAASRHITIRDVMRHTAGFANSGAETPAHVAYTKADPSALDHDLAEMGRRLATVPLLYDPGERWYYGIAPDVQALLIEKISGQPYAAYVKQHIFDPLGMKDTAWR
;
A
#
# COMPACT_ATOMS: atom_id res chain seq x y z
N PRO A 1 -24.64 -22.64 -12.43
CA PRO A 1 -23.79 -23.44 -11.55
C PRO A 1 -22.31 -23.13 -11.79
N MET A 2 -21.51 -23.06 -10.73
CA MET A 2 -20.06 -22.85 -10.82
C MET A 2 -19.41 -24.08 -11.48
N ARG A 3 -18.43 -23.86 -12.37
CA ARG A 3 -17.67 -24.88 -13.09
C ARG A 3 -16.19 -24.69 -12.87
N ARG A 4 -15.34 -25.64 -13.28
CA ARG A 4 -13.88 -25.57 -13.12
C ARG A 4 -13.24 -24.43 -13.90
N ASP A 5 -13.86 -24.00 -15.00
CA ASP A 5 -13.45 -22.94 -15.90
C ASP A 5 -14.14 -21.59 -15.64
N THR A 6 -14.87 -21.47 -14.50
CA THR A 6 -15.51 -20.22 -14.12
C THR A 6 -14.47 -19.19 -13.68
N ILE A 7 -14.44 -18.05 -14.35
CA ILE A 7 -13.59 -16.92 -13.94
C ILE A 7 -14.23 -16.21 -12.75
N ILE A 8 -13.45 -15.98 -11.71
CA ILE A 8 -13.89 -15.34 -10.47
C ILE A 8 -12.97 -14.18 -10.10
N GLN A 9 -13.52 -13.21 -9.39
CA GLN A 9 -12.72 -12.16 -8.76
C GLN A 9 -12.16 -12.67 -7.43
N ILE A 10 -10.84 -12.66 -7.26
CA ILE A 10 -10.17 -13.30 -6.11
C ILE A 10 -9.94 -12.35 -4.93
N PHE A 11 -10.28 -11.07 -5.07
CA PHE A 11 -10.16 -10.06 -4.00
C PHE A 11 -8.81 -10.13 -3.26
N SER A 12 -8.85 -10.29 -1.93
CA SER A 12 -7.64 -10.27 -1.08
C SER A 12 -6.66 -11.41 -1.35
N MET A 13 -7.04 -12.46 -2.08
CA MET A 13 -6.10 -13.46 -2.57
C MET A 13 -5.12 -12.91 -3.61
N THR A 14 -5.34 -11.70 -4.10
CA THR A 14 -4.39 -10.94 -4.93
C THR A 14 -3.12 -10.53 -4.15
N LYS A 15 -3.22 -10.31 -2.84
CA LYS A 15 -2.12 -9.80 -2.02
C LYS A 15 -0.85 -10.67 -2.04
N PRO A 16 -0.93 -12.02 -1.94
CA PRO A 16 0.24 -12.87 -2.14
C PRO A 16 0.93 -12.69 -3.48
N VAL A 17 0.16 -12.48 -4.55
CA VAL A 17 0.73 -12.22 -5.90
C VAL A 17 1.52 -10.92 -5.91
N THR A 18 0.96 -9.85 -5.32
CA THR A 18 1.66 -8.56 -5.17
C THR A 18 2.93 -8.71 -4.33
N GLY A 19 2.85 -9.43 -3.22
CA GLY A 19 4.01 -9.70 -2.36
C GLY A 19 5.12 -10.46 -3.09
N VAL A 20 4.77 -11.49 -3.87
CA VAL A 20 5.74 -12.24 -4.71
C VAL A 20 6.38 -11.33 -5.75
N ALA A 21 5.58 -10.49 -6.45
CA ALA A 21 6.09 -9.54 -7.43
C ALA A 21 7.12 -8.58 -6.82
N LEU A 22 6.84 -8.04 -5.63
CA LEU A 22 7.77 -7.17 -4.92
C LEU A 22 9.03 -7.93 -4.49
N MET A 23 8.90 -9.16 -3.98
CA MET A 23 10.04 -9.99 -3.58
C MET A 23 10.93 -10.42 -4.75
N GLN A 24 10.41 -10.56 -5.97
CA GLN A 24 11.24 -10.78 -7.15
C GLN A 24 12.19 -9.60 -7.41
N LEU A 25 11.74 -8.36 -7.18
CA LEU A 25 12.60 -7.17 -7.28
C LEU A 25 13.64 -7.13 -6.15
N TRP A 26 13.29 -7.58 -4.96
CA TRP A 26 14.24 -7.73 -3.85
C TRP A 26 15.32 -8.77 -4.16
N GLU A 27 14.97 -9.94 -4.69
CA GLU A 27 15.93 -10.97 -5.13
C GLU A 27 16.90 -10.46 -6.21
N GLN A 28 16.44 -9.49 -7.02
CA GLN A 28 17.28 -8.81 -8.02
C GLN A 28 18.17 -7.71 -7.39
N GLY A 29 18.14 -7.50 -6.09
CA GLY A 29 18.90 -6.47 -5.38
C GLY A 29 18.44 -5.03 -5.68
N LYS A 30 17.19 -4.83 -6.13
CA LYS A 30 16.66 -3.51 -6.49
C LYS A 30 16.33 -2.64 -5.30
N PHE A 31 16.14 -3.21 -4.12
CA PHE A 31 15.88 -2.52 -2.86
C PHE A 31 16.24 -3.38 -1.65
N GLY A 32 16.41 -2.73 -0.48
CA GLY A 32 16.49 -3.38 0.82
C GLY A 32 15.14 -3.39 1.54
N LEU A 33 14.83 -4.45 2.29
CA LEU A 33 13.56 -4.52 3.04
C LEU A 33 13.42 -3.37 4.07
N ASP A 34 14.53 -2.89 4.60
CA ASP A 34 14.56 -1.82 5.60
C ASP A 34 14.77 -0.43 4.99
N ASP A 35 14.80 -0.33 3.65
CA ASP A 35 14.83 0.96 2.97
C ASP A 35 13.56 1.74 3.31
N PRO A 36 13.66 3.06 3.58
CA PRO A 36 12.51 3.94 3.65
C PRO A 36 11.75 3.93 2.34
N ILE A 37 10.42 3.76 2.37
CA ILE A 37 9.61 3.85 1.14
C ILE A 37 9.75 5.22 0.47
N ALA A 38 10.06 6.27 1.25
CA ALA A 38 10.30 7.62 0.76
C ALA A 38 11.47 7.73 -0.24
N THR A 39 12.38 6.75 -0.26
CA THR A 39 13.44 6.65 -1.26
C THR A 39 12.87 6.48 -2.67
N TYR A 40 11.76 5.78 -2.79
CA TYR A 40 11.08 5.46 -4.05
C TYR A 40 9.81 6.28 -4.27
N LEU A 41 9.17 6.69 -3.17
CA LEU A 41 7.90 7.41 -3.07
C LEU A 41 8.09 8.63 -2.18
N PRO A 42 8.68 9.72 -2.69
CA PRO A 42 9.07 10.89 -1.87
C PRO A 42 7.89 11.57 -1.18
N GLU A 43 6.66 11.39 -1.66
CA GLU A 43 5.44 11.87 -1.01
C GLU A 43 5.27 11.36 0.42
N PHE A 44 5.84 10.20 0.78
CA PHE A 44 5.78 9.61 2.12
C PHE A 44 6.92 10.05 3.07
N ALA A 45 7.73 11.03 2.67
CA ALA A 45 8.90 11.44 3.47
C ALA A 45 8.52 12.07 4.83
N ASN A 46 7.40 12.80 4.89
CA ASN A 46 7.01 13.61 6.05
C ASN A 46 5.69 13.16 6.68
N MET A 47 5.56 11.84 6.89
CA MET A 47 4.35 11.29 7.50
C MET A 47 4.19 11.75 8.94
N GLN A 48 2.94 11.99 9.33
CA GLN A 48 2.55 12.42 10.68
C GLN A 48 1.69 11.34 11.34
N THR A 49 1.71 11.31 12.66
CA THR A 49 0.81 10.50 13.50
C THR A 49 0.15 11.37 14.56
N SER A 50 -0.95 10.89 15.15
CA SER A 50 -1.64 11.62 16.21
C SER A 50 -0.74 11.74 17.45
N ALA A 51 -0.68 12.96 18.02
CA ALA A 51 -0.06 13.25 19.31
C ALA A 51 -1.10 13.38 20.44
N GLY A 52 -2.33 12.91 20.19
CA GLY A 52 -3.46 13.04 21.10
C GLY A 52 -4.36 14.24 20.78
N THR A 53 -5.27 14.52 21.70
CA THR A 53 -6.25 15.62 21.59
C THR A 53 -6.02 16.62 22.71
N ASP A 54 -5.99 17.90 22.39
CA ASP A 54 -5.82 18.95 23.38
C ASP A 54 -7.12 19.18 24.21
N ALA A 55 -7.02 20.07 25.21
CA ALA A 55 -8.14 20.39 26.11
C ALA A 55 -9.38 20.95 25.40
N ASN A 56 -9.24 21.46 24.19
CA ASN A 56 -10.33 22.00 23.37
C ASN A 56 -10.89 20.96 22.37
N GLY A 57 -10.45 19.70 22.45
CA GLY A 57 -10.88 18.63 21.54
C GLY A 57 -10.17 18.66 20.17
N VAL A 58 -9.13 19.48 19.97
CA VAL A 58 -8.40 19.58 18.72
C VAL A 58 -7.30 18.51 18.68
N VAL A 59 -7.31 17.71 17.61
CA VAL A 59 -6.28 16.69 17.39
C VAL A 59 -4.95 17.36 17.06
N ARG A 60 -3.92 16.97 17.79
CA ARG A 60 -2.54 17.38 17.55
C ARG A 60 -1.82 16.29 16.76
N TYR A 61 -0.96 16.70 15.84
CA TYR A 61 -0.13 15.81 15.05
C TYR A 61 1.35 16.07 15.35
N ARG A 62 2.17 15.04 15.24
CA ARG A 62 3.62 15.10 15.28
C ARG A 62 4.20 14.32 14.12
N ALA A 63 5.46 14.53 13.79
CA ALA A 63 6.18 13.66 12.88
C ALA A 63 6.12 12.20 13.38
N ALA A 64 6.00 11.26 12.47
CA ALA A 64 6.15 9.85 12.82
C ALA A 64 7.53 9.60 13.43
N SER A 65 7.63 8.63 14.35
CA SER A 65 8.86 8.35 15.10
C SER A 65 10.02 7.90 14.20
N ARG A 66 9.73 7.36 13.03
CA ARG A 66 10.68 6.98 11.98
C ARG A 66 10.00 6.94 10.61
N HIS A 67 10.78 6.82 9.56
CA HIS A 67 10.24 6.55 8.23
C HIS A 67 9.59 5.16 8.15
N ILE A 68 8.57 5.05 7.29
CA ILE A 68 7.97 3.78 6.91
C ILE A 68 8.99 3.02 6.05
N THR A 69 9.24 1.75 6.36
CA THR A 69 10.09 0.87 5.54
C THR A 69 9.25 0.01 4.60
N ILE A 70 9.88 -0.55 3.56
CA ILE A 70 9.23 -1.54 2.68
C ILE A 70 8.75 -2.75 3.50
N ARG A 71 9.53 -3.19 4.50
CA ARG A 71 9.15 -4.24 5.45
C ARG A 71 7.84 -3.91 6.18
N ASP A 72 7.65 -2.66 6.62
CA ASP A 72 6.42 -2.26 7.30
C ASP A 72 5.20 -2.36 6.37
N VAL A 73 5.35 -1.94 5.12
CA VAL A 73 4.29 -2.05 4.11
C VAL A 73 3.93 -3.51 3.84
N MET A 74 4.92 -4.38 3.68
CA MET A 74 4.70 -5.82 3.44
C MET A 74 4.03 -6.52 4.62
N ARG A 75 4.27 -6.07 5.85
CA ARG A 75 3.76 -6.68 7.08
C ARG A 75 2.47 -6.06 7.60
N HIS A 76 1.90 -5.06 6.90
CA HIS A 76 0.77 -4.26 7.41
C HIS A 76 1.07 -3.55 8.73
N THR A 77 2.31 -3.10 8.93
CA THR A 77 2.74 -2.34 10.13
C THR A 77 3.15 -0.90 9.79
N ALA A 78 2.80 -0.41 8.61
CA ALA A 78 3.13 0.95 8.17
C ALA A 78 2.32 2.04 8.92
N GLY A 79 1.21 1.68 9.55
CA GLY A 79 0.33 2.62 10.25
C GLY A 79 -0.71 3.29 9.35
N PHE A 80 -0.86 2.91 8.09
CA PHE A 80 -1.87 3.48 7.19
C PHE A 80 -3.28 3.27 7.73
N ALA A 81 -4.12 4.30 7.63
CA ALA A 81 -5.55 4.21 7.92
C ALA A 81 -6.30 3.49 6.77
N ASN A 82 -7.56 3.19 7.00
CA ASN A 82 -8.56 2.83 5.99
C ASN A 82 -9.82 3.71 6.16
N SER A 83 -10.84 3.48 5.35
CA SER A 83 -12.11 4.21 5.47
C SER A 83 -12.78 3.93 6.82
N GLY A 84 -13.37 4.96 7.41
CA GLY A 84 -14.04 4.88 8.71
C GLY A 84 -14.29 6.26 9.31
N ALA A 85 -14.78 6.27 10.53
CA ALA A 85 -15.06 7.48 11.30
C ALA A 85 -14.55 7.41 12.74
N GLU A 86 -13.84 6.33 13.12
CA GLU A 86 -13.47 6.02 14.50
C GLU A 86 -12.39 6.96 15.03
N THR A 87 -11.51 7.41 14.14
CA THR A 87 -10.44 8.34 14.49
C THR A 87 -10.29 9.43 13.44
N PRO A 88 -9.62 10.56 13.75
CA PRO A 88 -9.34 11.60 12.76
C PRO A 88 -8.57 11.10 11.53
N ALA A 89 -7.73 10.08 11.66
CA ALA A 89 -7.03 9.48 10.52
C ALA A 89 -8.00 8.72 9.59
N HIS A 90 -8.98 7.99 10.13
CA HIS A 90 -10.03 7.34 9.33
C HIS A 90 -10.89 8.39 8.58
N VAL A 91 -11.27 9.47 9.25
CA VAL A 91 -12.01 10.58 8.62
C VAL A 91 -11.18 11.21 7.50
N ALA A 92 -9.89 11.46 7.74
CA ALA A 92 -8.98 12.01 6.74
C ALA A 92 -8.83 11.06 5.54
N TYR A 93 -8.71 9.74 5.78
CA TYR A 93 -8.67 8.72 4.72
C TYR A 93 -9.95 8.74 3.88
N THR A 94 -11.12 8.72 4.53
CA THR A 94 -12.40 8.77 3.84
C THR A 94 -12.54 10.03 2.98
N LYS A 95 -12.05 11.17 3.45
CA LYS A 95 -12.06 12.43 2.71
C LYS A 95 -11.07 12.44 1.53
N ALA A 96 -9.87 11.91 1.72
CA ALA A 96 -8.84 11.85 0.69
C ALA A 96 -9.17 10.80 -0.39
N ASP A 97 -9.91 9.77 0.01
CA ASP A 97 -10.36 8.65 -0.82
C ASP A 97 -9.25 8.07 -1.72
N PRO A 98 -8.15 7.57 -1.13
CA PRO A 98 -7.05 7.01 -1.90
C PRO A 98 -7.41 5.68 -2.57
N SER A 99 -8.52 5.05 -2.18
CA SER A 99 -9.00 3.78 -2.75
C SER A 99 -10.08 3.95 -3.83
N ALA A 100 -10.40 5.17 -4.25
CA ALA A 100 -11.30 5.41 -5.37
C ALA A 100 -10.78 4.71 -6.65
N LEU A 101 -11.71 4.31 -7.52
CA LEU A 101 -11.38 3.52 -8.72
C LEU A 101 -11.17 4.38 -9.98
N ASP A 102 -11.21 5.71 -9.84
CA ASP A 102 -11.16 6.69 -10.93
C ASP A 102 -9.76 7.29 -11.16
N HIS A 103 -8.73 6.74 -10.51
CA HIS A 103 -7.36 7.23 -10.61
C HIS A 103 -6.32 6.09 -10.62
N ASP A 104 -5.08 6.44 -10.95
CA ASP A 104 -3.94 5.53 -10.97
C ASP A 104 -3.27 5.35 -9.58
N LEU A 105 -2.31 4.41 -9.50
CA LEU A 105 -1.56 4.15 -8.27
C LEU A 105 -0.73 5.37 -7.82
N ALA A 106 -0.27 6.22 -8.73
CA ALA A 106 0.48 7.41 -8.37
C ALA A 106 -0.40 8.44 -7.66
N GLU A 107 -1.64 8.64 -8.13
CA GLU A 107 -2.61 9.50 -7.45
C GLU A 107 -3.06 8.88 -6.12
N MET A 108 -3.27 7.57 -6.07
CA MET A 108 -3.51 6.84 -4.82
C MET A 108 -2.42 7.16 -3.78
N GLY A 109 -1.15 7.06 -4.17
CA GLY A 109 -0.01 7.37 -3.30
C GLY A 109 -0.03 8.81 -2.80
N ARG A 110 -0.25 9.79 -3.70
CA ARG A 110 -0.34 11.20 -3.34
C ARG A 110 -1.47 11.48 -2.34
N ARG A 111 -2.68 10.92 -2.56
CA ARG A 111 -3.81 11.06 -1.64
C ARG A 111 -3.52 10.42 -0.30
N LEU A 112 -3.00 9.19 -0.29
CA LEU A 112 -2.66 8.48 0.95
C LEU A 112 -1.60 9.22 1.77
N ALA A 113 -0.62 9.85 1.14
CA ALA A 113 0.42 10.61 1.82
C ALA A 113 -0.10 11.86 2.56
N THR A 114 -1.32 12.33 2.24
CA THR A 114 -1.99 13.42 2.99
C THR A 114 -2.69 12.93 4.26
N VAL A 115 -2.84 11.62 4.42
CA VAL A 115 -3.56 11.02 5.55
C VAL A 115 -2.58 10.74 6.69
N PRO A 116 -2.86 11.21 7.92
CA PRO A 116 -2.04 10.86 9.07
C PRO A 116 -2.07 9.36 9.34
N LEU A 117 -0.97 8.83 9.86
CA LEU A 117 -0.89 7.45 10.30
C LEU A 117 -1.73 7.24 11.57
N LEU A 118 -2.34 6.05 11.69
CA LEU A 118 -3.02 5.60 12.91
C LEU A 118 -2.04 5.36 14.06
N TYR A 119 -0.86 4.85 13.73
CA TYR A 119 0.19 4.43 14.67
C TYR A 119 1.55 4.78 14.08
N ASP A 120 2.56 4.83 14.91
CA ASP A 120 3.93 4.90 14.40
C ASP A 120 4.31 3.65 13.59
N PRO A 121 5.12 3.80 12.55
CA PRO A 121 5.55 2.66 11.75
C PRO A 121 6.20 1.56 12.60
N GLY A 122 5.74 0.32 12.43
CA GLY A 122 6.18 -0.86 13.16
C GLY A 122 5.47 -1.11 14.50
N GLU A 123 4.65 -0.19 14.98
CA GLU A 123 4.02 -0.30 16.31
C GLU A 123 2.94 -1.38 16.35
N ARG A 124 2.06 -1.42 15.32
CA ARG A 124 0.91 -2.32 15.29
C ARG A 124 0.64 -2.86 13.90
N TRP A 125 0.09 -4.05 13.86
CA TRP A 125 -0.50 -4.62 12.66
C TRP A 125 -1.88 -4.03 12.41
N TYR A 126 -2.10 -3.51 11.20
CA TYR A 126 -3.40 -2.97 10.80
C TYR A 126 -3.65 -3.23 9.32
N TYR A 127 -4.63 -4.08 9.02
CA TYR A 127 -4.97 -4.50 7.67
C TYR A 127 -5.61 -3.37 6.86
N GLY A 128 -5.14 -3.12 5.65
CA GLY A 128 -5.68 -2.06 4.80
C GLY A 128 -4.96 -1.94 3.46
N ILE A 129 -4.73 -0.71 3.01
CA ILE A 129 -4.24 -0.33 1.67
C ILE A 129 -2.75 -0.67 1.40
N ALA A 130 -2.03 -1.22 2.36
CA ALA A 130 -0.60 -1.51 2.19
C ALA A 130 -0.25 -2.32 0.91
N PRO A 131 -1.05 -3.30 0.43
CA PRO A 131 -0.76 -3.99 -0.83
C PRO A 131 -0.83 -3.10 -2.07
N ASP A 132 -1.65 -2.05 -2.05
CA ASP A 132 -1.72 -1.08 -3.15
C ASP A 132 -0.45 -0.21 -3.16
N VAL A 133 0.10 0.11 -1.99
CA VAL A 133 1.42 0.76 -1.87
C VAL A 133 2.54 -0.17 -2.35
N GLN A 134 2.44 -1.50 -2.12
CA GLN A 134 3.37 -2.47 -2.71
C GLN A 134 3.28 -2.45 -4.25
N ALA A 135 2.08 -2.39 -4.81
CA ALA A 135 1.89 -2.27 -6.26
C ALA A 135 2.53 -0.98 -6.82
N LEU A 136 2.35 0.15 -6.13
CA LEU A 136 3.00 1.41 -6.49
C LEU A 136 4.54 1.31 -6.41
N LEU A 137 5.09 0.66 -5.39
CA LEU A 137 6.53 0.40 -5.27
C LEU A 137 7.04 -0.45 -6.42
N ILE A 138 6.28 -1.50 -6.83
CA ILE A 138 6.63 -2.32 -8.00
C ILE A 138 6.73 -1.45 -9.25
N GLU A 139 5.76 -0.57 -9.51
CA GLU A 139 5.82 0.33 -10.67
C GLU A 139 7.05 1.24 -10.63
N LYS A 140 7.33 1.85 -9.48
CA LYS A 140 8.46 2.79 -9.33
C LYS A 140 9.82 2.11 -9.45
N ILE A 141 9.97 0.92 -8.87
CA ILE A 141 11.25 0.20 -8.86
C ILE A 141 11.51 -0.52 -10.19
N SER A 142 10.46 -1.09 -10.81
CA SER A 142 10.59 -1.81 -12.08
C SER A 142 10.57 -0.90 -13.31
N GLY A 143 9.94 0.27 -13.21
CA GLY A 143 9.65 1.15 -14.36
C GLY A 143 8.53 0.63 -15.26
N GLN A 144 7.75 -0.36 -14.83
CA GLN A 144 6.65 -0.98 -15.59
C GLN A 144 5.32 -0.77 -14.87
N PRO A 145 4.19 -0.63 -15.59
CA PRO A 145 2.87 -0.70 -14.98
C PRO A 145 2.68 -2.02 -14.21
N TYR A 146 2.05 -1.97 -13.04
CA TYR A 146 1.87 -3.14 -12.17
C TYR A 146 1.23 -4.33 -12.88
N ALA A 147 0.15 -4.10 -13.64
CA ALA A 147 -0.54 -5.15 -14.40
C ALA A 147 0.38 -5.83 -15.43
N ALA A 148 1.23 -5.06 -16.11
CA ALA A 148 2.19 -5.58 -17.07
C ALA A 148 3.28 -6.39 -16.36
N TYR A 149 3.79 -5.90 -15.23
CA TYR A 149 4.81 -6.59 -14.45
C TYR A 149 4.33 -7.96 -13.97
N VAL A 150 3.17 -8.03 -13.30
CA VAL A 150 2.66 -9.31 -12.77
C VAL A 150 2.30 -10.29 -13.90
N LYS A 151 1.80 -9.78 -15.03
CA LYS A 151 1.55 -10.62 -16.21
C LYS A 151 2.84 -11.25 -16.71
N GLN A 152 3.86 -10.43 -16.97
CA GLN A 152 5.13 -10.86 -17.58
C GLN A 152 5.93 -11.78 -16.64
N HIS A 153 5.95 -11.50 -15.35
CA HIS A 153 6.86 -12.15 -14.40
C HIS A 153 6.21 -13.24 -13.55
N ILE A 154 4.88 -13.32 -13.52
CA ILE A 154 4.14 -14.33 -12.73
C ILE A 154 3.16 -15.09 -13.60
N PHE A 155 2.20 -14.46 -14.27
CA PHE A 155 1.11 -15.16 -14.93
C PHE A 155 1.57 -15.93 -16.17
N ASP A 156 2.35 -15.29 -17.05
CA ASP A 156 2.83 -15.92 -18.28
C ASP A 156 3.78 -17.10 -17.98
N PRO A 157 4.80 -16.98 -17.10
CA PRO A 157 5.69 -18.09 -16.75
C PRO A 157 4.97 -19.29 -16.12
N LEU A 158 3.88 -19.03 -15.37
CA LEU A 158 3.08 -20.07 -14.74
C LEU A 158 1.94 -20.60 -15.64
N GLY A 159 1.81 -20.10 -16.87
CA GLY A 159 0.76 -20.51 -17.80
C GLY A 159 -0.65 -20.13 -17.35
N MET A 160 -0.81 -19.08 -16.52
CA MET A 160 -2.09 -18.61 -15.97
C MET A 160 -2.84 -17.76 -17.00
N LYS A 161 -3.30 -18.40 -18.10
CA LYS A 161 -3.85 -17.73 -19.29
C LYS A 161 -5.14 -16.96 -19.04
N ASP A 162 -5.92 -17.38 -18.05
CA ASP A 162 -7.23 -16.82 -17.73
C ASP A 162 -7.16 -15.84 -16.53
N THR A 163 -5.94 -15.50 -16.07
CA THR A 163 -5.71 -14.57 -14.98
C THR A 163 -5.26 -13.22 -15.54
N ALA A 164 -5.97 -12.17 -15.14
CA ALA A 164 -5.66 -10.81 -15.56
C ALA A 164 -5.91 -9.82 -14.42
N TRP A 165 -5.18 -8.72 -14.44
CA TRP A 165 -5.49 -7.53 -13.66
C TRP A 165 -6.44 -6.65 -14.48
N ARG A 166 -7.54 -6.19 -13.88
CA ARG A 166 -8.54 -5.29 -14.50
C ARG A 166 -8.77 -4.07 -13.61
#